data_ca1ef11275a2cc1be4954a08603047c0
#
_entry.id   ca1ef11275a2cc1be4954a08603047c0
#
_cell.length_a   1.000
_cell.length_b   1.000
_cell.length_c   1.000
_cell.angle_alpha   90.00
_cell.angle_beta   90.00
_cell.angle_gamma   90.00
#
_symmetry.space_group_name_H-M   'P 1'
#
loop_
_entity.id
_entity.type
_entity.pdbx_description
1 polymer ?
#
loop_
_entity_poly.entity_id
_entity_poly.type
_entity_poly.pdbx_seq_one_letter_code
_entity_poly.pdbx_strand_id
1 'polypeptide(L)'
;MSTLARRLFDRQVRLIEARDLEGLLGQYHEDAVLLRFDRTVAGRDALREHFAAYLAQAPRVRELVQVAEAEDVVSYQAVLEIGGEDVRSYGALFLRGERIARQVTGLFPAAGGGARKGAVQVDLEPYEAWTAHPVPDPRTAGREAVGPVLLEIVHAEGPILAERAYRLYVKASGGKALTSIARAPLSGAAYRLRQAGAIEFQEDADAAGGDELARMLGEVLRPAGVAPVRVRELGPRTLDEVPLGEVAELMRRLRAAGATELPRAVLDAYGLVRMTAKAEEYLALAQALSET
;
A
#
# COMPACT_ATOMS: atom_id res chain seq x y z
N MET A 1 11.37 -7.40 -34.88
CA MET A 1 10.29 -6.52 -35.40
C MET A 1 9.27 -6.38 -34.30
N SER A 2 8.75 -5.17 -34.05
CA SER A 2 7.71 -4.93 -33.04
C SER A 2 6.39 -5.59 -33.46
N THR A 3 5.67 -6.20 -32.53
CA THR A 3 4.37 -6.83 -32.78
C THR A 3 3.30 -5.80 -33.18
N LEU A 4 2.15 -6.26 -33.68
CA LEU A 4 1.02 -5.37 -33.94
C LEU A 4 0.51 -4.73 -32.65
N ALA A 5 0.43 -5.52 -31.58
CA ALA A 5 0.01 -5.05 -30.26
C ALA A 5 0.90 -3.91 -29.76
N ARG A 6 2.21 -4.04 -29.91
CA ARG A 6 3.16 -2.99 -29.54
C ARG A 6 2.97 -1.71 -30.37
N ARG A 7 2.82 -1.84 -31.67
CA ARG A 7 2.60 -0.66 -32.54
C ARG A 7 1.31 0.08 -32.19
N LEU A 8 0.23 -0.64 -31.87
CA LEU A 8 -1.02 -0.03 -31.43
C LEU A 8 -0.86 0.67 -30.08
N PHE A 9 -0.13 0.07 -29.15
CA PHE A 9 0.19 0.72 -27.86
C PHE A 9 0.99 2.01 -28.06
N ASP A 10 2.07 1.96 -28.84
CA ASP A 10 2.88 3.16 -29.12
C ASP A 10 2.08 4.25 -29.83
N ARG A 11 1.13 3.86 -30.70
CA ARG A 11 0.19 4.79 -31.32
C ARG A 11 -0.78 5.37 -30.28
N GLN A 12 -1.31 4.55 -29.37
CA GLN A 12 -2.20 5.00 -28.31
C GLN A 12 -1.55 6.07 -27.44
N VAL A 13 -0.28 5.87 -27.04
CA VAL A 13 0.48 6.86 -26.27
C VAL A 13 0.52 8.20 -27.02
N ARG A 14 0.88 8.20 -28.30
CA ARG A 14 0.94 9.44 -29.12
C ARG A 14 -0.43 10.12 -29.24
N LEU A 15 -1.52 9.35 -29.40
CA LEU A 15 -2.88 9.89 -29.52
C LEU A 15 -3.37 10.49 -28.21
N ILE A 16 -3.00 9.89 -27.06
CA ILE A 16 -3.28 10.44 -25.73
C ILE A 16 -2.57 11.79 -25.56
N GLU A 17 -1.28 11.86 -25.86
CA GLU A 17 -0.50 13.10 -25.77
C GLU A 17 -0.98 14.18 -26.71
N ALA A 18 -1.41 13.81 -27.92
CA ALA A 18 -2.02 14.71 -28.90
C ALA A 18 -3.48 15.08 -28.56
N ARG A 19 -4.09 14.43 -27.54
CA ARG A 19 -5.51 14.55 -27.18
C ARG A 19 -6.47 14.25 -28.34
N ASP A 20 -6.07 13.33 -29.20
CA ASP A 20 -6.86 12.90 -30.36
C ASP A 20 -7.88 11.82 -29.99
N LEU A 21 -9.07 12.27 -29.61
CA LEU A 21 -10.17 11.39 -29.20
C LEU A 21 -10.62 10.45 -30.34
N GLU A 22 -10.76 10.98 -31.56
CA GLU A 22 -11.22 10.17 -32.72
C GLU A 22 -10.17 9.14 -33.13
N GLY A 23 -8.89 9.53 -33.12
CA GLY A 23 -7.79 8.60 -33.35
C GLY A 23 -7.75 7.49 -32.32
N LEU A 24 -7.96 7.81 -31.03
CA LEU A 24 -8.06 6.79 -29.96
C LEU A 24 -9.21 5.82 -30.22
N LEU A 25 -10.42 6.34 -30.43
CA LEU A 25 -11.61 5.52 -30.67
C LEU A 25 -11.45 4.64 -31.90
N GLY A 26 -10.74 5.14 -32.94
CA GLY A 26 -10.43 4.38 -34.16
C GLY A 26 -9.59 3.13 -33.94
N GLN A 27 -8.87 3.03 -32.82
CA GLN A 27 -8.09 1.85 -32.46
C GLN A 27 -8.92 0.72 -31.85
N TYR A 28 -10.15 1.00 -31.40
CA TYR A 28 -11.00 0.05 -30.70
C TYR A 28 -12.05 -0.57 -31.62
N HIS A 29 -12.45 -1.78 -31.30
CA HIS A 29 -13.69 -2.37 -31.83
C HIS A 29 -14.90 -1.62 -31.31
N GLU A 30 -16.03 -1.70 -32.03
CA GLU A 30 -17.27 -1.08 -31.61
C GLU A 30 -17.84 -1.67 -30.33
N ASP A 31 -17.62 -2.98 -30.12
CA ASP A 31 -17.99 -3.74 -28.94
C ASP A 31 -16.85 -3.86 -27.90
N ALA A 32 -15.81 -3.03 -28.02
CA ALA A 32 -14.67 -3.09 -27.11
C ALA A 32 -15.07 -2.80 -25.67
N VAL A 33 -14.33 -3.44 -24.73
CA VAL A 33 -14.57 -3.29 -23.30
C VAL A 33 -13.28 -2.83 -22.64
N LEU A 34 -13.37 -1.75 -21.87
CA LEU A 34 -12.33 -1.26 -21.00
C LEU A 34 -12.71 -1.60 -19.55
N LEU A 35 -11.87 -2.42 -18.90
CA LEU A 35 -12.02 -2.82 -17.52
C LEU A 35 -11.11 -1.99 -16.64
N ARG A 36 -11.69 -1.37 -15.64
CA ARG A 36 -10.99 -0.67 -14.55
C ARG A 36 -11.35 -1.31 -13.22
N PHE A 37 -10.59 -1.05 -12.17
CA PHE A 37 -10.89 -1.58 -10.83
C PHE A 37 -12.21 -1.04 -10.26
N ASP A 38 -12.60 0.17 -10.67
CA ASP A 38 -13.79 0.89 -10.17
C ASP A 38 -15.02 0.74 -11.08
N ARG A 39 -14.83 0.34 -12.36
CA ARG A 39 -15.94 0.25 -13.34
C ARG A 39 -15.56 -0.49 -14.60
N THR A 40 -16.60 -0.86 -15.35
CA THR A 40 -16.52 -1.38 -16.72
C THR A 40 -17.08 -0.35 -17.68
N VAL A 41 -16.35 -0.06 -18.76
CA VAL A 41 -16.79 0.81 -19.86
C VAL A 41 -16.91 -0.06 -21.10
N ALA A 42 -18.12 -0.19 -21.66
CA ALA A 42 -18.40 -1.10 -22.77
C ALA A 42 -19.08 -0.39 -23.95
N GLY A 43 -18.59 -0.66 -25.14
CA GLY A 43 -19.11 -0.09 -26.38
C GLY A 43 -18.57 1.31 -26.68
N ARG A 44 -18.76 1.72 -27.96
CA ARG A 44 -18.12 2.92 -28.53
C ARG A 44 -18.54 4.23 -27.85
N ASP A 45 -19.81 4.38 -27.50
CA ASP A 45 -20.30 5.62 -26.91
C ASP A 45 -19.78 5.80 -25.47
N ALA A 46 -19.80 4.73 -24.67
CA ALA A 46 -19.23 4.76 -23.32
C ALA A 46 -17.72 4.98 -23.34
N LEU A 47 -17.01 4.39 -24.30
CA LEU A 47 -15.56 4.63 -24.48
C LEU A 47 -15.29 6.09 -24.89
N ARG A 48 -16.14 6.68 -25.73
CA ARG A 48 -16.05 8.09 -26.11
C ARG A 48 -16.15 9.02 -24.91
N GLU A 49 -17.17 8.83 -24.11
CA GLU A 49 -17.37 9.62 -22.89
C GLU A 49 -16.18 9.46 -21.92
N HIS A 50 -15.76 8.22 -21.72
CA HIS A 50 -14.62 7.92 -20.87
C HIS A 50 -13.32 8.59 -21.34
N PHE A 51 -12.97 8.45 -22.61
CA PHE A 51 -11.74 9.03 -23.15
C PHE A 51 -11.82 10.56 -23.25
N ALA A 52 -12.97 11.15 -23.54
CA ALA A 52 -13.15 12.59 -23.51
C ALA A 52 -12.84 13.16 -22.12
N ALA A 53 -13.41 12.54 -21.06
CA ALA A 53 -13.13 12.94 -19.68
C ALA A 53 -11.66 12.72 -19.27
N TYR A 54 -11.03 11.64 -19.75
CA TYR A 54 -9.63 11.34 -19.50
C TYR A 54 -8.70 12.36 -20.18
N LEU A 55 -8.91 12.65 -21.46
CA LEU A 55 -8.11 13.61 -22.22
C LEU A 55 -8.24 15.06 -21.72
N ALA A 56 -9.39 15.41 -21.13
CA ALA A 56 -9.60 16.71 -20.49
C ALA A 56 -8.64 16.97 -19.31
N GLN A 57 -8.13 15.91 -18.67
CA GLN A 57 -7.14 15.98 -17.60
C GLN A 57 -5.70 16.16 -18.10
N ALA A 58 -5.51 16.31 -19.42
CA ALA A 58 -4.22 16.52 -20.06
C ALA A 58 -3.13 15.47 -19.69
N PRO A 59 -3.43 14.17 -19.80
CA PRO A 59 -2.47 13.13 -19.42
C PRO A 59 -1.21 13.20 -20.28
N ARG A 60 -0.06 12.97 -19.65
CA ARG A 60 1.26 12.86 -20.29
C ARG A 60 2.00 11.64 -19.80
N VAL A 61 2.65 10.91 -20.68
CA VAL A 61 3.53 9.80 -20.31
C VAL A 61 4.88 10.37 -19.88
N ARG A 62 5.22 10.21 -18.60
CA ARG A 62 6.52 10.61 -18.05
C ARG A 62 7.57 9.54 -18.29
N GLU A 63 7.19 8.29 -18.08
CA GLU A 63 8.09 7.16 -18.18
C GLU A 63 7.31 5.88 -18.54
N LEU A 64 7.87 5.09 -19.46
CA LEU A 64 7.46 3.71 -19.70
C LEU A 64 8.40 2.79 -18.91
N VAL A 65 7.94 2.34 -17.74
CA VAL A 65 8.76 1.53 -16.82
C VAL A 65 9.00 0.14 -17.36
N GLN A 66 7.95 -0.48 -17.90
CA GLN A 66 8.02 -1.82 -18.48
C GLN A 66 6.98 -1.99 -19.57
N VAL A 67 7.34 -2.70 -20.63
CA VAL A 67 6.41 -3.15 -21.67
C VAL A 67 6.78 -4.58 -22.03
N ALA A 68 5.79 -5.47 -22.01
CA ALA A 68 5.93 -6.84 -22.49
C ALA A 68 4.88 -7.08 -23.58
N GLU A 69 5.26 -7.79 -24.64
CA GLU A 69 4.41 -7.99 -25.81
C GLU A 69 4.35 -9.46 -26.25
N ALA A 70 3.18 -9.86 -26.75
CA ALA A 70 2.97 -11.08 -27.51
C ALA A 70 2.21 -10.69 -28.82
N GLU A 71 1.81 -11.66 -29.62
CA GLU A 71 1.23 -11.40 -30.95
C GLU A 71 -0.01 -10.51 -30.88
N ASP A 72 -0.91 -10.81 -29.94
CA ASP A 72 -2.25 -10.20 -29.79
C ASP A 72 -2.43 -9.44 -28.47
N VAL A 73 -1.39 -9.31 -27.66
CA VAL A 73 -1.45 -8.63 -26.36
C VAL A 73 -0.18 -7.83 -26.09
N VAL A 74 -0.36 -6.65 -25.49
CA VAL A 74 0.72 -5.86 -24.87
C VAL A 74 0.32 -5.49 -23.46
N SER A 75 1.19 -5.73 -22.53
CA SER A 75 1.07 -5.24 -21.14
C SER A 75 2.09 -4.15 -20.87
N TYR A 76 1.74 -3.22 -20.00
CA TYR A 76 2.59 -2.07 -19.72
C TYR A 76 2.49 -1.62 -18.26
N GLN A 77 3.57 -1.02 -17.84
CA GLN A 77 3.66 -0.21 -16.64
C GLN A 77 4.25 1.14 -17.02
N ALA A 78 3.59 2.22 -16.63
CA ALA A 78 4.02 3.58 -16.95
C ALA A 78 3.82 4.52 -15.76
N VAL A 79 4.57 5.61 -15.74
CA VAL A 79 4.29 6.78 -14.91
C VAL A 79 3.67 7.84 -15.82
N LEU A 80 2.49 8.31 -15.43
CA LEU A 80 1.74 9.34 -16.13
C LEU A 80 1.63 10.57 -15.25
N GLU A 81 1.65 11.75 -15.85
CA GLU A 81 1.15 12.97 -15.22
C GLU A 81 -0.30 13.15 -15.64
N ILE A 82 -1.21 13.25 -14.67
CA ILE A 82 -2.66 13.48 -14.88
C ILE A 82 -3.11 14.58 -13.93
N GLY A 83 -3.62 15.69 -14.48
CA GLY A 83 -4.05 16.82 -13.65
C GLY A 83 -2.91 17.47 -12.84
N GLY A 84 -1.66 17.27 -13.26
CA GLY A 84 -0.46 17.78 -12.58
C GLY A 84 0.08 16.84 -11.49
N GLU A 85 -0.48 15.65 -11.33
CA GLU A 85 -0.02 14.63 -10.39
C GLU A 85 0.59 13.43 -11.12
N ASP A 86 1.67 12.86 -10.57
CA ASP A 86 2.25 11.64 -11.10
C ASP A 86 1.47 10.41 -10.58
N VAL A 87 1.05 9.57 -11.51
CA VAL A 87 0.34 8.31 -11.24
C VAL A 87 1.00 7.16 -11.95
N ARG A 88 1.02 5.99 -11.34
CA ARG A 88 1.41 4.74 -12.01
C ARG A 88 0.21 4.14 -12.72
N SER A 89 0.40 3.83 -13.98
CA SER A 89 -0.56 3.09 -14.78
C SER A 89 -0.05 1.68 -15.03
N TYR A 90 -0.91 0.71 -14.80
CA TYR A 90 -0.71 -0.68 -15.19
C TYR A 90 -1.85 -1.07 -16.10
N GLY A 91 -1.53 -1.77 -17.19
CA GLY A 91 -2.58 -2.21 -18.06
C GLY A 91 -2.13 -3.22 -19.09
N ALA A 92 -3.12 -3.71 -19.83
CA ALA A 92 -2.93 -4.56 -20.99
C ALA A 92 -3.97 -4.26 -22.05
N LEU A 93 -3.53 -4.32 -23.31
CA LEU A 93 -4.38 -4.25 -24.50
C LEU A 93 -4.44 -5.63 -25.13
N PHE A 94 -5.63 -6.11 -25.40
CA PHE A 94 -5.90 -7.38 -26.07
C PHE A 94 -6.54 -7.10 -27.43
N LEU A 95 -5.94 -7.65 -28.48
CA LEU A 95 -6.37 -7.43 -29.84
C LEU A 95 -7.33 -8.52 -30.33
N ARG A 96 -8.20 -8.13 -31.23
CA ARG A 96 -8.96 -9.02 -32.10
C ARG A 96 -8.77 -8.50 -33.55
N GLY A 97 -7.97 -9.23 -34.33
CA GLY A 97 -7.48 -8.70 -35.61
C GLY A 97 -6.61 -7.46 -35.42
N GLU A 98 -6.91 -6.39 -36.09
CA GLU A 98 -6.09 -5.16 -36.09
C GLU A 98 -6.59 -4.08 -35.11
N ARG A 99 -7.50 -4.42 -34.19
CA ARG A 99 -8.09 -3.47 -33.25
C ARG A 99 -8.10 -4.01 -31.83
N ILE A 100 -8.14 -3.08 -30.88
CA ILE A 100 -8.25 -3.38 -29.45
C ILE A 100 -9.68 -3.84 -29.15
N ALA A 101 -9.83 -5.08 -28.70
CA ALA A 101 -11.11 -5.63 -28.28
C ALA A 101 -11.32 -5.48 -26.76
N ARG A 102 -10.25 -5.55 -25.97
CA ARG A 102 -10.29 -5.35 -24.53
C ARG A 102 -9.08 -4.57 -24.07
N GLN A 103 -9.32 -3.72 -23.08
CA GLN A 103 -8.27 -3.06 -22.32
C GLN A 103 -8.54 -3.30 -20.84
N VAL A 104 -7.51 -3.68 -20.11
CA VAL A 104 -7.50 -3.67 -18.64
C VAL A 104 -6.57 -2.57 -18.22
N THR A 105 -6.99 -1.70 -17.31
CA THR A 105 -6.11 -0.63 -16.81
C THR A 105 -6.45 -0.24 -15.38
N GLY A 106 -5.42 0.11 -14.63
CA GLY A 106 -5.50 0.67 -13.29
C GLY A 106 -4.57 1.86 -13.16
N LEU A 107 -5.02 2.87 -12.44
CA LEU A 107 -4.22 4.01 -12.04
C LEU A 107 -4.01 3.93 -10.53
N PHE A 108 -2.77 4.08 -10.12
CA PHE A 108 -2.35 4.06 -8.73
C PHE A 108 -1.47 5.29 -8.47
N PRO A 109 -1.42 5.81 -7.28
CA PRO A 109 -0.41 6.80 -6.93
C PRO A 109 0.98 6.27 -7.30
N ALA A 110 1.85 7.11 -7.82
CA ALA A 110 3.24 6.73 -8.02
C ALA A 110 3.82 6.34 -6.64
N ALA A 111 4.30 5.09 -6.50
CA ALA A 111 4.97 4.67 -5.27
C ALA A 111 6.28 5.47 -5.16
N GLY A 112 6.37 6.29 -4.14
CA GLY A 112 7.44 7.27 -3.96
C GLY A 112 6.87 8.69 -3.91
N GLY A 113 5.63 8.82 -3.33
CA GLY A 113 5.07 10.08 -2.90
C GLY A 113 4.95 11.14 -3.99
N GLY A 114 3.94 11.05 -4.80
CA GLY A 114 3.30 12.24 -5.31
C GLY A 114 2.55 12.89 -4.16
N ALA A 115 3.24 13.57 -3.25
CA ALA A 115 2.60 14.50 -2.36
C ALA A 115 1.80 15.44 -3.26
N ARG A 116 0.50 15.63 -2.96
CA ARG A 116 -0.29 16.67 -3.63
C ARG A 116 0.54 17.95 -3.65
N LYS A 117 0.54 18.65 -4.78
CA LYS A 117 1.26 19.94 -4.91
C LYS A 117 0.85 20.83 -3.75
N GLY A 118 1.75 21.00 -2.77
CA GLY A 118 1.47 21.65 -1.49
C GLY A 118 1.25 20.72 -0.29
N ALA A 119 1.34 19.38 -0.44
CA ALA A 119 1.34 18.47 0.70
C ALA A 119 2.61 18.70 1.52
N VAL A 120 2.43 18.79 2.82
CA VAL A 120 3.54 18.92 3.76
C VAL A 120 4.32 17.62 3.77
N GLN A 121 5.62 17.71 3.52
CA GLN A 121 6.52 16.56 3.56
C GLN A 121 7.29 16.54 4.87
N VAL A 122 7.47 15.34 5.40
CA VAL A 122 8.33 15.04 6.55
C VAL A 122 9.19 13.85 6.20
N ASP A 123 10.40 13.81 6.73
CA ASP A 123 11.30 12.68 6.52
C ASP A 123 10.79 11.46 7.29
N LEU A 124 10.65 10.36 6.56
CA LEU A 124 10.32 9.04 7.09
C LEU A 124 11.55 8.16 7.03
N GLU A 125 11.80 7.41 8.10
CA GLU A 125 12.85 6.37 8.07
C GLU A 125 12.43 5.25 7.10
N PRO A 126 13.36 4.67 6.32
CA PRO A 126 13.06 3.49 5.51
C PRO A 126 12.46 2.37 6.36
N TYR A 127 11.46 1.68 5.81
CA TYR A 127 10.88 0.51 6.47
C TYR A 127 11.62 -0.76 6.05
N GLU A 128 12.23 -1.43 7.01
CA GLU A 128 12.90 -2.71 6.81
C GLU A 128 11.94 -3.85 7.14
N ALA A 129 11.44 -4.54 6.11
CA ALA A 129 10.57 -5.70 6.30
C ALA A 129 11.39 -6.94 6.64
N TRP A 130 10.89 -7.77 7.56
CA TRP A 130 11.46 -9.07 7.83
C TRP A 130 11.42 -9.96 6.58
N THR A 131 12.58 -10.58 6.24
CA THR A 131 12.67 -11.53 5.14
C THR A 131 12.15 -12.90 5.59
N ALA A 132 10.96 -13.26 5.14
CA ALA A 132 10.31 -14.50 5.53
C ALA A 132 11.07 -15.74 5.02
N HIS A 133 11.26 -16.71 5.88
CA HIS A 133 11.79 -18.04 5.57
C HIS A 133 10.90 -19.12 6.22
N PRO A 134 10.97 -20.39 5.80
CA PRO A 134 10.21 -21.47 6.42
C PRO A 134 10.52 -21.61 7.90
N VAL A 135 9.49 -21.63 8.74
CA VAL A 135 9.61 -21.74 10.20
C VAL A 135 8.70 -22.82 10.74
N PRO A 136 8.98 -23.41 11.91
CA PRO A 136 8.13 -24.43 12.53
C PRO A 136 6.74 -23.91 12.84
N ASP A 137 5.72 -24.76 12.72
CA ASP A 137 4.35 -24.42 13.12
C ASP A 137 4.30 -24.15 14.63
N PRO A 138 3.87 -22.96 15.07
CA PRO A 138 3.88 -22.58 16.48
C PRO A 138 2.98 -23.47 17.36
N ARG A 139 2.00 -24.16 16.76
CA ARG A 139 1.06 -25.06 17.44
C ARG A 139 1.68 -26.39 17.84
N THR A 140 2.72 -26.83 17.10
CA THR A 140 3.37 -28.13 17.26
C THR A 140 4.87 -28.02 17.56
N ALA A 141 5.44 -26.85 17.36
CA ALA A 141 6.85 -26.58 17.64
C ALA A 141 7.17 -26.72 19.14
N GLY A 142 8.37 -27.18 19.41
CA GLY A 142 8.92 -27.15 20.77
C GLY A 142 8.94 -25.72 21.32
N ARG A 143 8.77 -25.58 22.62
CA ARG A 143 8.65 -24.30 23.31
C ARG A 143 9.81 -23.31 23.02
N GLU A 144 11.00 -23.84 22.75
CA GLU A 144 12.20 -23.04 22.49
C GLU A 144 12.38 -22.65 21.02
N ALA A 145 11.70 -23.32 20.10
CA ALA A 145 11.86 -23.09 18.66
C ALA A 145 11.17 -21.80 18.16
N VAL A 146 10.17 -21.30 18.89
CA VAL A 146 9.37 -20.12 18.49
C VAL A 146 10.07 -18.81 18.79
N GLY A 147 10.79 -18.75 19.92
CA GLY A 147 11.43 -17.52 20.42
C GLY A 147 12.41 -16.88 19.44
N PRO A 148 13.40 -17.62 18.92
CA PRO A 148 14.41 -17.07 18.02
C PRO A 148 13.81 -16.37 16.78
N VAL A 149 12.87 -17.03 16.10
CA VAL A 149 12.21 -16.45 14.91
C VAL A 149 11.36 -15.23 15.26
N LEU A 150 10.65 -15.26 16.39
CA LEU A 150 9.89 -14.08 16.83
C LEU A 150 10.82 -12.90 17.14
N LEU A 151 11.99 -13.18 17.70
CA LEU A 151 13.02 -12.17 17.96
C LEU A 151 13.55 -11.58 16.66
N GLU A 152 13.81 -12.40 15.63
CA GLU A 152 14.21 -11.91 14.29
C GLU A 152 13.18 -10.94 13.70
N ILE A 153 11.87 -11.30 13.78
CA ILE A 153 10.78 -10.43 13.30
C ILE A 153 10.80 -9.10 14.05
N VAL A 154 10.92 -9.14 15.39
CA VAL A 154 10.91 -7.93 16.22
C VAL A 154 12.17 -7.08 15.96
N HIS A 155 13.33 -7.69 15.71
CA HIS A 155 14.55 -6.95 15.36
C HIS A 155 14.45 -6.27 14.01
N ALA A 156 13.85 -6.92 13.01
CA ALA A 156 13.69 -6.36 11.68
C ALA A 156 12.64 -5.25 11.63
N GLU A 157 11.44 -5.51 12.19
CA GLU A 157 10.28 -4.62 12.01
C GLU A 157 9.90 -3.81 13.26
N GLY A 158 10.64 -3.96 14.37
CA GLY A 158 10.28 -3.27 15.62
C GLY A 158 10.60 -1.76 15.65
N PRO A 159 9.80 -0.98 16.38
CA PRO A 159 8.57 -1.31 17.11
C PRO A 159 7.45 -1.84 16.21
N ILE A 160 6.83 -2.96 16.58
CA ILE A 160 5.82 -3.67 15.78
C ILE A 160 4.64 -4.11 16.65
N LEU A 161 3.42 -4.01 16.14
CA LEU A 161 2.26 -4.58 16.81
C LEU A 161 2.43 -6.11 16.96
N ALA A 162 2.22 -6.63 18.17
CA ALA A 162 2.33 -8.06 18.45
C ALA A 162 1.47 -8.90 17.49
N GLU A 163 0.26 -8.43 17.20
CA GLU A 163 -0.64 -9.05 16.21
C GLU A 163 0.01 -9.22 14.84
N ARG A 164 0.70 -8.18 14.34
CA ARG A 164 1.41 -8.22 13.07
C ARG A 164 2.60 -9.20 13.13
N ALA A 165 3.41 -9.14 14.19
CA ALA A 165 4.53 -10.05 14.37
C ALA A 165 4.07 -11.52 14.37
N TYR A 166 2.96 -11.82 15.05
CA TYR A 166 2.38 -13.16 15.09
C TYR A 166 1.81 -13.59 13.75
N ARG A 167 1.18 -12.69 12.98
CA ARG A 167 0.71 -12.99 11.62
C ARG A 167 1.87 -13.30 10.67
N LEU A 168 2.96 -12.55 10.74
CA LEU A 168 4.16 -12.81 9.94
C LEU A 168 4.72 -14.20 10.25
N TYR A 169 4.85 -14.55 11.53
CA TYR A 169 5.29 -15.88 11.94
C TYR A 169 4.38 -16.99 11.39
N VAL A 170 3.06 -16.85 11.62
CA VAL A 170 2.07 -17.86 11.16
C VAL A 170 2.10 -18.02 9.65
N LYS A 171 2.22 -16.91 8.91
CA LYS A 171 2.34 -16.96 7.44
C LYS A 171 3.59 -17.71 7.00
N ALA A 172 4.73 -17.48 7.64
CA ALA A 172 6.00 -18.15 7.35
C ALA A 172 5.96 -19.65 7.71
N SER A 173 5.16 -20.06 8.69
CA SER A 173 4.91 -21.47 9.00
C SER A 173 3.90 -22.17 8.10
N GLY A 174 3.42 -21.50 7.04
CA GLY A 174 2.39 -22.03 6.13
C GLY A 174 0.96 -21.89 6.63
N GLY A 175 0.74 -21.23 7.76
CA GLY A 175 -0.60 -20.97 8.30
C GLY A 175 -1.33 -19.87 7.53
N LYS A 176 -2.67 -19.98 7.43
CA LYS A 176 -3.52 -19.02 6.70
C LYS A 176 -4.04 -17.88 7.58
N ALA A 177 -4.18 -18.10 8.88
CA ALA A 177 -4.74 -17.13 9.81
C ALA A 177 -4.17 -17.31 11.22
N LEU A 178 -4.06 -16.22 11.95
CA LEU A 178 -3.70 -16.23 13.37
C LEU A 178 -4.92 -16.61 14.21
N THR A 179 -4.98 -17.88 14.59
CA THR A 179 -6.02 -18.42 15.49
C THR A 179 -5.60 -18.26 16.96
N SER A 180 -6.54 -18.38 17.90
CA SER A 180 -6.24 -18.38 19.34
C SER A 180 -5.23 -19.46 19.73
N ILE A 181 -5.30 -20.64 19.09
CA ILE A 181 -4.38 -21.76 19.32
C ILE A 181 -2.95 -21.43 18.84
N ALA A 182 -2.81 -20.73 17.71
CA ALA A 182 -1.50 -20.28 17.22
C ALA A 182 -0.95 -19.08 18.02
N ARG A 183 -1.83 -18.22 18.51
CA ARG A 183 -1.47 -17.04 19.30
C ARG A 183 -0.81 -17.39 20.64
N ALA A 184 -1.34 -18.39 21.35
CA ALA A 184 -0.89 -18.74 22.70
C ALA A 184 0.63 -19.08 22.78
N PRO A 185 1.20 -19.94 21.93
CA PRO A 185 2.65 -20.20 21.98
C PRO A 185 3.49 -18.99 21.55
N LEU A 186 3.00 -18.13 20.64
CA LEU A 186 3.67 -16.91 20.21
C LEU A 186 3.71 -15.86 21.32
N SER A 187 2.57 -15.60 21.96
CA SER A 187 2.48 -14.73 23.13
C SER A 187 3.36 -15.23 24.29
N GLY A 188 3.34 -16.54 24.54
CA GLY A 188 4.24 -17.14 25.53
C GLY A 188 5.72 -16.99 25.19
N ALA A 189 6.09 -17.04 23.91
CA ALA A 189 7.47 -16.79 23.46
C ALA A 189 7.84 -15.32 23.64
N ALA A 190 6.97 -14.38 23.25
CA ALA A 190 7.18 -12.95 23.46
C ALA A 190 7.38 -12.62 24.96
N TYR A 191 6.56 -13.18 25.83
CA TYR A 191 6.72 -12.99 27.27
C TYR A 191 8.10 -13.49 27.78
N ARG A 192 8.56 -14.65 27.33
CA ARG A 192 9.88 -15.17 27.71
C ARG A 192 11.03 -14.28 27.19
N LEU A 193 10.93 -13.78 25.97
CA LEU A 193 11.91 -12.84 25.40
C LEU A 193 11.97 -11.54 26.21
N ARG A 194 10.81 -11.05 26.68
CA ARG A 194 10.74 -9.91 27.59
C ARG A 194 11.44 -10.22 28.93
N GLN A 195 11.16 -11.37 29.54
CA GLN A 195 11.79 -11.77 30.80
C GLN A 195 13.31 -11.93 30.65
N ALA A 196 13.78 -12.33 29.48
CA ALA A 196 15.19 -12.42 29.15
C ALA A 196 15.82 -11.05 28.81
N GLY A 197 15.03 -9.96 28.79
CA GLY A 197 15.53 -8.63 28.43
C GLY A 197 15.88 -8.45 26.95
N ALA A 198 15.43 -9.37 26.06
CA ALA A 198 15.69 -9.28 24.64
C ALA A 198 14.75 -8.34 23.91
N ILE A 199 13.51 -8.25 24.39
CA ILE A 199 12.50 -7.33 23.87
C ILE A 199 11.79 -6.60 25.02
N GLU A 200 11.20 -5.47 24.67
CA GLU A 200 10.35 -4.71 25.57
C GLU A 200 8.93 -4.67 25.01
N PHE A 201 7.95 -4.63 25.93
CA PHE A 201 6.55 -4.43 25.63
C PHE A 201 6.17 -2.98 25.93
N GLN A 202 5.40 -2.41 25.04
CA GLN A 202 4.81 -1.11 25.23
C GLN A 202 3.33 -1.23 24.90
N GLU A 203 2.48 -0.68 25.71
CA GLU A 203 1.09 -0.45 25.33
C GLU A 203 1.08 0.63 24.25
N ASP A 204 0.37 0.40 23.16
CA ASP A 204 0.25 1.38 22.09
C ASP A 204 -0.74 2.46 22.54
N ALA A 205 -0.24 3.44 23.21
CA ALA A 205 -0.87 4.48 23.98
C ALA A 205 -1.44 3.99 25.35
N ASP A 206 -1.18 4.77 26.37
CA ASP A 206 -2.08 4.89 27.51
C ASP A 206 -3.43 5.40 26.96
N ALA A 207 -4.21 4.50 26.38
CA ALA A 207 -5.54 4.79 25.90
C ALA A 207 -6.40 5.07 27.12
N ALA A 208 -6.42 6.33 27.50
CA ALA A 208 -7.37 6.85 28.48
C ALA A 208 -8.79 6.64 27.95
N GLY A 209 -9.34 5.45 28.09
CA GLY A 209 -10.71 5.22 27.71
C GLY A 209 -11.06 3.81 27.23
N GLY A 210 -11.04 2.82 28.11
CA GLY A 210 -11.88 1.64 27.94
C GLY A 210 -11.30 0.42 27.22
N ASP A 211 -11.67 -0.76 27.74
CA ASP A 211 -11.21 -2.11 27.31
C ASP A 211 -11.30 -2.44 25.81
N GLU A 212 -12.12 -1.75 25.05
CA GLU A 212 -12.32 -2.03 23.61
C GLU A 212 -11.24 -1.37 22.76
N LEU A 213 -10.85 -0.15 23.13
CA LEU A 213 -9.78 0.59 22.45
C LEU A 213 -8.42 -0.06 22.69
N ALA A 214 -8.11 -0.45 23.92
CA ALA A 214 -6.88 -1.18 24.25
C ALA A 214 -6.77 -2.51 23.49
N ARG A 215 -7.90 -3.18 23.22
CA ARG A 215 -7.95 -4.38 22.37
C ARG A 215 -7.74 -4.10 20.89
N MET A 216 -8.14 -2.94 20.39
CA MET A 216 -7.91 -2.52 18.99
C MET A 216 -6.47 -2.07 18.75
N LEU A 217 -5.85 -1.42 19.75
CA LEU A 217 -4.52 -0.84 19.62
C LEU A 217 -3.40 -1.86 19.81
N GLY A 218 -3.63 -2.87 20.64
CA GLY A 218 -2.71 -3.98 20.82
C GLY A 218 -1.39 -3.61 21.49
N GLU A 219 -0.63 -4.62 21.76
CA GLU A 219 0.69 -4.55 22.40
C GLU A 219 1.78 -4.34 21.34
N VAL A 220 2.69 -3.42 21.58
CA VAL A 220 3.85 -3.15 20.71
C VAL A 220 5.07 -3.88 21.26
N LEU A 221 5.73 -4.65 20.39
CA LEU A 221 6.98 -5.31 20.69
C LEU A 221 8.13 -4.51 20.08
N ARG A 222 9.20 -4.29 20.83
CA ARG A 222 10.41 -3.64 20.32
C ARG A 222 11.68 -4.33 20.86
N PRO A 223 12.80 -4.29 20.14
CA PRO A 223 14.06 -4.74 20.68
C PRO A 223 14.44 -3.93 21.91
N ALA A 224 15.09 -4.54 22.88
CA ALA A 224 15.55 -3.83 24.06
C ALA A 224 16.49 -2.67 23.68
N GLY A 225 16.28 -1.52 24.30
CA GLY A 225 17.10 -0.32 24.05
C GLY A 225 16.79 0.45 22.76
N VAL A 226 15.86 -0.02 21.94
CA VAL A 226 15.38 0.73 20.75
C VAL A 226 14.33 1.76 21.20
N ALA A 227 14.33 2.92 20.53
CA ALA A 227 13.35 3.97 20.81
C ALA A 227 11.90 3.44 20.71
N PRO A 228 11.00 3.87 21.61
CA PRO A 228 9.62 3.37 21.64
C PRO A 228 8.80 3.76 20.40
N VAL A 229 9.18 4.85 19.75
CA VAL A 229 8.51 5.34 18.53
C VAL A 229 9.57 5.59 17.44
N ARG A 230 9.29 5.08 16.25
CA ARG A 230 10.04 5.34 15.03
C ARG A 230 9.06 5.69 13.94
N VAL A 231 9.24 6.82 13.27
CA VAL A 231 8.37 7.25 12.17
C VAL A 231 8.97 6.79 10.85
N ARG A 232 8.37 5.77 10.28
CA ARG A 232 8.90 5.04 9.12
C ARG A 232 7.94 5.11 7.93
N GLU A 233 8.47 4.82 6.76
CA GLU A 233 7.64 4.55 5.58
C GLU A 233 6.59 3.46 5.87
N LEU A 234 5.46 3.48 5.19
CA LEU A 234 4.42 2.47 5.38
C LEU A 234 4.92 1.04 5.08
N GLY A 235 5.77 0.90 4.04
CA GLY A 235 6.25 -0.39 3.61
C GLY A 235 5.10 -1.34 3.24
N PRO A 236 5.19 -2.63 3.58
CA PRO A 236 4.13 -3.61 3.31
C PRO A 236 2.99 -3.61 4.36
N ARG A 237 2.99 -2.65 5.28
CA ARG A 237 1.96 -2.54 6.33
C ARG A 237 0.67 -1.91 5.80
N THR A 238 -0.45 -2.32 6.34
CA THR A 238 -1.68 -1.53 6.28
C THR A 238 -1.65 -0.45 7.37
N LEU A 239 -2.47 0.60 7.25
CA LEU A 239 -2.47 1.71 8.22
C LEU A 239 -2.71 1.23 9.67
N ASP A 240 -3.61 0.29 9.85
CA ASP A 240 -3.95 -0.33 11.14
C ASP A 240 -2.89 -1.34 11.65
N GLU A 241 -1.84 -1.59 10.89
CA GLU A 241 -0.65 -2.35 11.30
C GLU A 241 0.52 -1.45 11.71
N VAL A 242 0.38 -0.14 11.56
CA VAL A 242 1.34 0.86 12.08
C VAL A 242 0.99 1.14 13.54
N PRO A 243 1.93 1.07 14.50
CA PRO A 243 1.66 1.46 15.90
C PRO A 243 1.04 2.86 16.00
N LEU A 244 0.03 3.02 16.85
CA LEU A 244 -0.68 4.30 16.98
C LEU A 244 0.26 5.44 17.41
N GLY A 245 1.21 5.14 18.29
CA GLY A 245 2.24 6.10 18.69
C GLY A 245 3.12 6.56 17.51
N GLU A 246 3.40 5.70 16.53
CA GLU A 246 4.13 6.05 15.30
C GLU A 246 3.31 7.03 14.45
N VAL A 247 1.99 6.78 14.30
CA VAL A 247 1.08 7.68 13.56
C VAL A 247 0.89 9.02 14.29
N ALA A 248 0.75 9.00 15.62
CA ALA A 248 0.64 10.21 16.43
C ALA A 248 1.89 11.09 16.33
N GLU A 249 3.07 10.49 16.37
CA GLU A 249 4.32 11.22 16.18
C GLU A 249 4.47 11.77 14.76
N LEU A 250 4.05 11.01 13.74
CA LEU A 250 3.97 11.51 12.36
C LEU A 250 3.04 12.74 12.28
N MET A 251 1.89 12.71 12.95
CA MET A 251 0.99 13.88 13.01
C MET A 251 1.62 15.09 13.70
N ARG A 252 2.40 14.89 14.76
CA ARG A 252 3.14 15.99 15.42
C ARG A 252 4.13 16.62 14.45
N ARG A 253 4.92 15.82 13.72
CA ARG A 253 5.87 16.30 12.71
C ARG A 253 5.18 17.04 11.57
N LEU A 254 4.08 16.49 11.05
CA LEU A 254 3.27 17.12 9.99
C LEU A 254 2.68 18.47 10.46
N ARG A 255 2.16 18.54 11.68
CA ARG A 255 1.65 19.78 12.27
C ARG A 255 2.76 20.83 12.42
N ALA A 256 3.93 20.44 12.91
CA ALA A 256 5.09 21.32 13.03
C ALA A 256 5.57 21.83 11.66
N ALA A 257 5.40 21.05 10.61
CA ALA A 257 5.70 21.42 9.23
C ALA A 257 4.57 22.21 8.52
N GLY A 258 3.47 22.52 9.24
CA GLY A 258 2.39 23.40 8.76
C GLY A 258 1.17 22.69 8.18
N ALA A 259 1.03 21.37 8.36
CA ALA A 259 -0.17 20.65 7.92
C ALA A 259 -1.39 21.05 8.78
N THR A 260 -2.51 21.36 8.14
CA THR A 260 -3.77 21.75 8.80
C THR A 260 -4.76 20.58 8.88
N GLU A 261 -4.76 19.69 7.91
CA GLU A 261 -5.63 18.50 7.85
C GLU A 261 -4.81 17.22 8.13
N LEU A 262 -4.50 16.96 9.41
CA LEU A 262 -3.59 15.90 9.82
C LEU A 262 -3.97 14.50 9.33
N PRO A 263 -5.24 14.04 9.41
CA PRO A 263 -5.62 12.74 8.89
C PRO A 263 -5.29 12.58 7.40
N ARG A 264 -5.54 13.61 6.61
CA ARG A 264 -5.23 13.62 5.18
C ARG A 264 -3.72 13.64 4.94
N ALA A 265 -3.00 14.47 5.67
CA ALA A 265 -1.55 14.60 5.56
C ALA A 265 -0.83 13.28 5.91
N VAL A 266 -1.31 12.49 6.87
CA VAL A 266 -0.79 11.14 7.17
C VAL A 266 -1.01 10.20 5.99
N LEU A 267 -2.21 10.19 5.39
CA LEU A 267 -2.46 9.37 4.21
C LEU A 267 -1.53 9.75 3.06
N ASP A 268 -1.34 11.04 2.82
CA ASP A 268 -0.45 11.53 1.78
C ASP A 268 1.02 11.15 2.07
N ALA A 269 1.48 11.25 3.32
CA ALA A 269 2.83 10.83 3.72
C ALA A 269 3.07 9.32 3.53
N TYR A 270 2.05 8.51 3.74
CA TYR A 270 2.10 7.06 3.52
C TYR A 270 1.73 6.64 2.09
N GLY A 271 1.45 7.57 1.18
CA GLY A 271 1.04 7.26 -0.20
C GLY A 271 -0.34 6.60 -0.29
N LEU A 272 -1.21 6.81 0.71
CA LEU A 272 -2.56 6.26 0.75
C LEU A 272 -3.57 7.25 0.18
N VAL A 273 -4.36 6.81 -0.81
CA VAL A 273 -5.29 7.69 -1.53
C VAL A 273 -6.65 7.78 -0.84
N ARG A 274 -7.14 6.65 -0.33
CA ARG A 274 -8.52 6.52 0.11
C ARG A 274 -8.65 6.60 1.63
N MET A 275 -9.47 7.53 2.10
CA MET A 275 -9.98 7.52 3.47
C MET A 275 -11.12 6.49 3.56
N THR A 276 -10.91 5.42 4.31
CA THR A 276 -11.98 4.45 4.65
C THR A 276 -12.51 4.77 6.04
N ALA A 277 -13.72 4.34 6.39
CA ALA A 277 -14.27 4.54 7.73
C ALA A 277 -13.33 4.02 8.82
N LYS A 278 -12.71 2.85 8.62
CA LYS A 278 -11.72 2.28 9.55
C LYS A 278 -10.46 3.15 9.66
N ALA A 279 -9.98 3.70 8.53
CA ALA A 279 -8.83 4.59 8.54
C ALA A 279 -9.15 5.91 9.26
N GLU A 280 -10.33 6.47 9.04
CA GLU A 280 -10.81 7.68 9.71
C GLU A 280 -10.86 7.50 11.23
N GLU A 281 -11.43 6.41 11.70
CA GLU A 281 -11.49 6.06 13.11
C GLU A 281 -10.08 5.90 13.72
N TYR A 282 -9.19 5.18 13.05
CA TYR A 282 -7.81 4.98 13.50
C TYR A 282 -7.01 6.29 13.55
N LEU A 283 -7.16 7.15 12.54
CA LEU A 283 -6.51 8.44 12.50
C LEU A 283 -7.05 9.42 13.52
N ALA A 284 -8.35 9.36 13.86
CA ALA A 284 -8.93 10.16 14.93
C ALA A 284 -8.31 9.82 16.30
N LEU A 285 -8.06 8.53 16.56
CA LEU A 285 -7.36 8.09 17.78
C LEU A 285 -5.91 8.58 17.81
N ALA A 286 -5.19 8.46 16.70
CA ALA A 286 -3.82 8.96 16.57
C ALA A 286 -3.75 10.48 16.76
N GLN A 287 -4.75 11.21 16.26
CA GLN A 287 -4.83 12.65 16.41
C GLN A 287 -5.01 13.04 17.88
N ALA A 288 -5.94 12.43 18.59
CA ALA A 288 -6.14 12.65 20.02
C ALA A 288 -4.85 12.40 20.81
N LEU A 289 -4.12 11.33 20.51
CA LEU A 289 -2.82 11.03 21.12
C LEU A 289 -1.73 12.03 20.75
N SER A 290 -1.80 12.64 19.56
CA SER A 290 -0.83 13.65 19.13
C SER A 290 -0.97 14.99 19.85
N GLU A 291 -2.07 15.21 20.56
CA GLU A 291 -2.41 16.45 21.26
C GLU A 291 -2.05 16.40 22.76
N THR A 292 -1.76 15.21 23.27
CA THR A 292 -1.22 14.97 24.61
C THR A 292 0.29 15.07 24.64
#